data_456bae927c018dd3db0b88427d66efb7
#
_entry.id   456bae927c018dd3db0b88427d66efb7
#
_cell.length_a   1.000
_cell.length_b   1.000
_cell.length_c   1.000
_cell.angle_alpha   90.00
_cell.angle_beta   90.00
_cell.angle_gamma   90.00
#
_symmetry.space_group_name_H-M   'P 1'
#
loop_
_entity.id
_entity.type
_entity.pdbx_description
1 polymer ?
#
loop_
_entity_poly.entity_id
_entity_poly.type
_entity_poly.pdbx_seq_one_letter_code
_entity_poly.pdbx_strand_id
1 'polypeptide(L)'
;MKQNNKNNSYRTMVLILLTVVYSFNFIDRQIVGILAPFIQQDLNLTNTQLGLLTGFYFALFYTFVAIPIAWLADRFNRVNIVSIALATWSGFTALFGLAGNYLQISLARMGVGIGEAGGSPPSHSIISDLYSKEERASALGVYSMGIPFGVMAAYLVTASLIGSSSDAVDWRRIFVILGLAGIALALVVRLVIREPQRGSMEMEQVAKVKQPPFLESLKTLLSIPSWWGMCFGIAFGSFVAYAFAAFQTKYLLLLDPTYDFKLLLIILGIMNGTTYAGGTFIGARIADRWGAKNIKAYGWLPAIAVILTFPLGVLCFWVPSVNLHLILVTALLFFSGIYFGPCFAIAQTLAPINQRAMSTALFFFILNMIALGGGPTFAGWLIDFFKTDASELHATRLAMTFTYLVLIPSIVSFVLVSKILPRDWXNAEERNAKLSQSYG
;
A
#
# COMPACT_ATOMS: atom_id res chain seq x y z
N MET A 1 19.55 35.70 2.91
CA MET A 1 18.38 35.41 2.06
C MET A 1 18.66 34.40 0.92
N LYS A 2 19.70 34.60 0.09
CA LYS A 2 20.02 33.70 -1.05
C LYS A 2 20.40 32.26 -0.63
N GLN A 3 21.08 32.08 0.50
CA GLN A 3 21.52 30.77 0.99
C GLN A 3 20.37 29.96 1.57
N ASN A 4 19.40 30.61 2.22
CA ASN A 4 18.18 29.99 2.77
C ASN A 4 17.26 29.53 1.64
N ASN A 5 17.14 30.28 0.55
CA ASN A 5 16.35 29.92 -0.62
C ASN A 5 16.92 28.72 -1.36
N LYS A 6 18.25 28.60 -1.49
CA LYS A 6 18.89 27.43 -2.12
C LYS A 6 18.67 26.15 -1.31
N ASN A 7 18.68 26.26 0.01
CA ASN A 7 18.45 25.11 0.91
C ASN A 7 17.00 24.64 0.82
N ASN A 8 16.05 25.57 0.76
CA ASN A 8 14.62 25.25 0.59
C ASN A 8 14.33 24.57 -0.76
N SER A 9 14.91 25.06 -1.85
CA SER A 9 14.73 24.45 -3.18
C SER A 9 15.30 23.05 -3.23
N TYR A 10 16.46 22.83 -2.61
CA TYR A 10 17.11 21.51 -2.57
C TYR A 10 16.26 20.49 -1.80
N ARG A 11 15.79 20.83 -0.58
CA ARG A 11 14.99 19.87 0.22
C ARG A 11 13.65 19.53 -0.46
N THR A 12 13.04 20.52 -1.15
CA THR A 12 11.81 20.30 -1.94
C THR A 12 12.09 19.37 -3.12
N MET A 13 13.20 19.56 -3.83
CA MET A 13 13.62 18.68 -4.93
C MET A 13 13.83 17.25 -4.45
N VAL A 14 14.50 17.06 -3.29
CA VAL A 14 14.71 15.72 -2.69
C VAL A 14 13.37 15.09 -2.36
N LEU A 15 12.46 15.83 -1.74
CA LEU A 15 11.11 15.33 -1.39
C LEU A 15 10.35 14.89 -2.64
N ILE A 16 10.34 15.70 -3.69
CA ILE A 16 9.68 15.36 -4.96
C ILE A 16 10.30 14.09 -5.56
N LEU A 17 11.63 14.02 -5.59
CA LEU A 17 12.33 12.86 -6.15
C LEU A 17 12.03 11.59 -5.37
N LEU A 18 12.00 11.63 -4.03
CA LEU A 18 11.63 10.47 -3.20
C LEU A 18 10.14 10.11 -3.39
N THR A 19 9.27 11.11 -3.62
CA THR A 19 7.84 10.86 -3.95
C THR A 19 7.73 10.15 -5.30
N VAL A 20 8.53 10.53 -6.29
CA VAL A 20 8.58 9.84 -7.61
C VAL A 20 9.07 8.39 -7.42
N VAL A 21 10.11 8.16 -6.61
CA VAL A 21 10.58 6.80 -6.27
C VAL A 21 9.44 5.97 -5.65
N TYR A 22 8.69 6.58 -4.72
CA TYR A 22 7.56 5.91 -4.07
C TYR A 22 6.42 5.63 -5.07
N SER A 23 6.21 6.53 -6.04
CA SER A 23 5.25 6.28 -7.14
C SER A 23 5.69 5.08 -7.99
N PHE A 24 6.99 4.96 -8.30
CA PHE A 24 7.53 3.80 -9.02
C PHE A 24 7.25 2.48 -8.29
N ASN A 25 7.39 2.50 -6.97
CA ASN A 25 7.04 1.35 -6.11
C ASN A 25 5.59 0.90 -6.34
N PHE A 26 4.64 1.86 -6.38
CA PHE A 26 3.22 1.55 -6.58
C PHE A 26 2.88 1.23 -8.04
N ILE A 27 3.63 1.76 -9.02
CA ILE A 27 3.52 1.33 -10.43
C ILE A 27 3.83 -0.18 -10.52
N ASP A 28 4.95 -0.62 -9.94
CA ASP A 28 5.39 -2.02 -10.00
C ASP A 28 4.40 -2.96 -9.30
N ARG A 29 3.77 -2.51 -8.21
CA ARG A 29 2.75 -3.32 -7.51
C ARG A 29 1.48 -3.46 -8.33
N GLN A 30 1.04 -2.36 -8.95
CA GLN A 30 -0.25 -2.30 -9.63
C GLN A 30 -0.22 -2.96 -11.02
N ILE A 31 0.91 -2.83 -11.73
CA ILE A 31 1.00 -3.22 -13.14
C ILE A 31 0.81 -4.73 -13.35
N VAL A 32 1.20 -5.55 -12.37
CA VAL A 32 1.00 -7.02 -12.46
C VAL A 32 -0.51 -7.35 -12.53
N GLY A 33 -1.33 -6.68 -11.71
CA GLY A 33 -2.79 -6.84 -11.74
C GLY A 33 -3.41 -6.30 -13.04
N ILE A 34 -2.92 -5.17 -13.54
CA ILE A 34 -3.40 -4.56 -14.79
C ILE A 34 -3.14 -5.50 -15.98
N LEU A 35 -1.96 -6.10 -16.04
CA LEU A 35 -1.53 -6.97 -17.14
C LEU A 35 -1.78 -8.47 -16.87
N ALA A 36 -2.41 -8.79 -15.74
CA ALA A 36 -2.67 -10.16 -15.28
C ALA A 36 -3.31 -11.06 -16.34
N PRO A 37 -4.37 -10.63 -17.09
CA PRO A 37 -4.99 -11.50 -18.10
C PRO A 37 -4.01 -11.91 -19.20
N PHE A 38 -3.14 -11.00 -19.63
CA PHE A 38 -2.18 -11.24 -20.72
C PHE A 38 -1.03 -12.15 -20.27
N ILE A 39 -0.54 -11.94 -19.02
CA ILE A 39 0.48 -12.79 -18.39
C ILE A 39 -0.08 -14.22 -18.22
N GLN A 40 -1.32 -14.31 -17.71
CA GLN A 40 -1.99 -15.59 -17.48
C GLN A 40 -2.15 -16.39 -18.76
N GLN A 41 -2.60 -15.73 -19.83
CA GLN A 41 -2.81 -16.38 -21.14
C GLN A 41 -1.49 -16.85 -21.74
N ASP A 42 -0.47 -16.00 -21.74
CA ASP A 42 0.83 -16.28 -22.36
C ASP A 42 1.60 -17.42 -21.66
N LEU A 43 1.55 -17.46 -20.33
CA LEU A 43 2.28 -18.45 -19.53
C LEU A 43 1.39 -19.61 -19.03
N ASN A 44 0.12 -19.66 -19.45
CA ASN A 44 -0.87 -20.67 -19.08
C ASN A 44 -1.00 -20.86 -17.56
N LEU A 45 -1.12 -19.73 -16.81
CA LEU A 45 -1.18 -19.76 -15.35
C LEU A 45 -2.61 -20.05 -14.86
N THR A 46 -2.71 -20.77 -13.74
CA THR A 46 -3.99 -20.86 -12.99
C THR A 46 -4.26 -19.53 -12.29
N ASN A 47 -5.49 -19.33 -11.83
CA ASN A 47 -5.86 -18.14 -11.07
C ASN A 47 -5.17 -18.14 -9.69
N THR A 48 -4.96 -19.30 -9.09
CA THR A 48 -4.19 -19.48 -7.85
C THR A 48 -2.74 -19.01 -8.06
N GLN A 49 -2.09 -19.44 -9.15
CA GLN A 49 -0.73 -19.02 -9.50
C GLN A 49 -0.65 -17.51 -9.70
N LEU A 50 -1.66 -16.93 -10.36
CA LEU A 50 -1.74 -15.48 -10.56
C LEU A 50 -1.90 -14.74 -9.22
N GLY A 51 -2.74 -15.26 -8.33
CA GLY A 51 -2.93 -14.71 -6.98
C GLY A 51 -1.65 -14.77 -6.14
N LEU A 52 -0.93 -15.89 -6.19
CA LEU A 52 0.38 -16.03 -5.52
C LEU A 52 1.39 -15.01 -6.07
N LEU A 53 1.40 -14.82 -7.38
CA LEU A 53 2.31 -13.91 -8.08
C LEU A 53 2.03 -12.44 -7.72
N THR A 54 0.76 -12.04 -7.72
CA THR A 54 0.36 -10.66 -7.41
C THR A 54 0.46 -10.34 -5.91
N GLY A 55 0.26 -11.35 -5.06
CA GLY A 55 0.17 -11.19 -3.59
C GLY A 55 1.30 -11.83 -2.81
N PHE A 56 1.20 -13.14 -2.57
CA PHE A 56 1.97 -13.84 -1.53
C PHE A 56 3.49 -13.77 -1.75
N TYR A 57 3.98 -14.04 -2.96
CA TYR A 57 5.41 -14.06 -3.22
C TYR A 57 6.06 -12.70 -2.96
N PHE A 58 5.39 -11.64 -3.40
CA PHE A 58 5.86 -10.28 -3.14
C PHE A 58 5.79 -9.95 -1.64
N ALA A 59 4.62 -10.18 -1.00
CA ALA A 59 4.37 -9.81 0.40
C ALA A 59 5.35 -10.48 1.35
N LEU A 60 5.63 -11.77 1.14
CA LEU A 60 6.54 -12.56 1.99
C LEU A 60 7.93 -11.93 2.00
N PHE A 61 8.53 -11.75 0.83
CA PHE A 61 9.91 -11.25 0.73
C PHE A 61 9.99 -9.77 1.11
N TYR A 62 9.03 -8.95 0.68
CA TYR A 62 8.96 -7.53 1.05
C TYR A 62 8.93 -7.36 2.58
N THR A 63 8.06 -8.12 3.25
CA THR A 63 7.82 -7.96 4.69
C THR A 63 9.02 -8.40 5.54
N PHE A 64 9.57 -9.58 5.22
CA PHE A 64 10.68 -10.12 6.02
C PHE A 64 12.00 -9.38 5.75
N VAL A 65 12.26 -8.98 4.51
CA VAL A 65 13.50 -8.27 4.15
C VAL A 65 13.49 -6.82 4.64
N ALA A 66 12.31 -6.21 4.83
CA ALA A 66 12.20 -4.85 5.37
C ALA A 66 12.89 -4.71 6.74
N ILE A 67 12.89 -5.78 7.57
CA ILE A 67 13.49 -5.76 8.92
C ILE A 67 15.01 -5.56 8.84
N PRO A 68 15.79 -6.43 8.16
CA PRO A 68 17.24 -6.20 8.04
C PRO A 68 17.59 -4.91 7.27
N ILE A 69 16.78 -4.51 6.29
CA ILE A 69 17.06 -3.27 5.56
C ILE A 69 16.86 -2.04 6.45
N ALA A 70 15.85 -2.01 7.31
CA ALA A 70 15.68 -0.94 8.29
C ALA A 70 16.90 -0.84 9.21
N TRP A 71 17.43 -1.98 9.66
CA TRP A 71 18.67 -2.06 10.45
C TRP A 71 19.88 -1.50 9.67
N LEU A 72 19.99 -1.83 8.39
CA LEU A 72 21.05 -1.30 7.52
C LEU A 72 20.91 0.22 7.33
N ALA A 73 19.68 0.71 7.17
CA ALA A 73 19.38 2.13 6.99
C ALA A 73 19.77 2.98 8.21
N ASP A 74 19.74 2.38 9.40
CA ASP A 74 20.19 3.06 10.63
C ASP A 74 21.72 3.21 10.70
N ARG A 75 22.48 2.42 9.94
CA ARG A 75 23.94 2.33 10.06
C ARG A 75 24.70 2.83 8.83
N PHE A 76 24.12 2.71 7.66
CA PHE A 76 24.79 2.99 6.39
C PHE A 76 24.13 4.15 5.66
N ASN A 77 24.76 4.62 4.60
CA ASN A 77 24.29 5.72 3.77
C ASN A 77 22.91 5.38 3.19
N ARG A 78 21.89 6.12 3.60
CA ARG A 78 20.49 5.86 3.23
C ARG A 78 20.22 6.13 1.75
N VAL A 79 20.90 7.10 1.17
CA VAL A 79 20.76 7.42 -0.26
C VAL A 79 21.26 6.25 -1.10
N ASN A 80 22.39 5.64 -0.69
CA ASN A 80 22.90 4.43 -1.35
C ASN A 80 21.90 3.28 -1.23
N ILE A 81 21.30 3.09 -0.06
CA ILE A 81 20.30 2.02 0.17
C ILE A 81 19.10 2.23 -0.75
N VAL A 82 18.52 3.45 -0.81
CA VAL A 82 17.38 3.75 -1.69
C VAL A 82 17.75 3.50 -3.15
N SER A 83 18.94 3.96 -3.58
CA SER A 83 19.38 3.83 -4.98
C SER A 83 19.59 2.36 -5.37
N ILE A 84 20.26 1.59 -4.51
CA ILE A 84 20.51 0.16 -4.74
C ILE A 84 19.18 -0.61 -4.73
N ALA A 85 18.31 -0.30 -3.77
CA ALA A 85 16.97 -0.89 -3.66
C ALA A 85 16.16 -0.67 -4.94
N LEU A 86 16.11 0.61 -5.39
CA LEU A 86 15.39 0.99 -6.61
C LEU A 86 15.99 0.28 -7.85
N ALA A 87 17.31 0.25 -7.98
CA ALA A 87 17.99 -0.46 -9.08
C ALA A 87 17.68 -1.96 -9.04
N THR A 88 17.68 -2.54 -7.84
CA THR A 88 17.41 -3.97 -7.64
C THR A 88 15.98 -4.33 -8.05
N TRP A 89 14.97 -3.64 -7.48
CA TRP A 89 13.59 -4.00 -7.82
C TRP A 89 13.29 -3.70 -9.30
N SER A 90 13.83 -2.61 -9.85
CA SER A 90 13.63 -2.26 -11.26
C SER A 90 14.31 -3.28 -12.18
N GLY A 91 15.48 -3.77 -11.79
CA GLY A 91 16.16 -4.86 -12.49
C GLY A 91 15.30 -6.12 -12.52
N PHE A 92 14.74 -6.49 -11.37
CA PHE A 92 13.83 -7.65 -11.29
C PHE A 92 12.50 -7.39 -12.03
N THR A 93 12.03 -6.13 -12.11
CA THR A 93 10.88 -5.75 -12.96
C THR A 93 11.20 -5.99 -14.44
N ALA A 94 12.39 -5.61 -14.90
CA ALA A 94 12.83 -5.90 -16.26
C ALA A 94 12.94 -7.42 -16.50
N LEU A 95 13.52 -8.17 -15.54
CA LEU A 95 13.62 -9.64 -15.62
C LEU A 95 12.24 -10.31 -15.63
N PHE A 96 11.26 -9.75 -14.93
CA PHE A 96 9.86 -10.21 -14.94
C PHE A 96 9.34 -10.21 -16.40
N GLY A 97 9.63 -9.14 -17.15
CA GLY A 97 9.26 -9.04 -18.56
C GLY A 97 9.97 -10.05 -19.48
N LEU A 98 11.10 -10.60 -19.05
CA LEU A 98 11.86 -11.57 -19.81
C LEU A 98 11.54 -13.03 -19.43
N ALA A 99 10.66 -13.24 -18.45
CA ALA A 99 10.33 -14.57 -17.92
C ALA A 99 9.56 -15.40 -18.95
N GLY A 100 10.00 -16.64 -19.16
CA GLY A 100 9.38 -17.58 -20.11
C GLY A 100 8.53 -18.66 -19.43
N ASN A 101 8.47 -18.69 -18.10
CA ASN A 101 7.70 -19.70 -17.37
C ASN A 101 7.38 -19.22 -15.95
N TYR A 102 6.52 -19.98 -15.26
CA TYR A 102 6.04 -19.64 -13.91
C TYR A 102 7.14 -19.51 -12.88
N LEU A 103 8.15 -20.37 -12.93
CA LEU A 103 9.27 -20.30 -11.96
C LEU A 103 10.05 -19.00 -12.12
N GLN A 104 10.39 -18.64 -13.36
CA GLN A 104 11.17 -17.42 -13.64
C GLN A 104 10.40 -16.17 -13.22
N ILE A 105 9.10 -16.10 -13.56
CA ILE A 105 8.28 -14.92 -13.24
C ILE A 105 8.07 -14.81 -11.72
N SER A 106 7.94 -15.94 -11.01
CA SER A 106 7.80 -15.99 -9.55
C SER A 106 9.09 -15.50 -8.86
N LEU A 107 10.26 -15.99 -9.31
CA LEU A 107 11.57 -15.56 -8.78
C LEU A 107 11.80 -14.07 -9.02
N ALA A 108 11.41 -13.57 -10.20
CA ALA A 108 11.49 -12.14 -10.50
C ALA A 108 10.59 -11.32 -9.55
N ARG A 109 9.36 -11.80 -9.28
CA ARG A 109 8.43 -11.14 -8.37
C ARG A 109 8.94 -11.10 -6.92
N MET A 110 9.56 -12.21 -6.47
CA MET A 110 10.22 -12.27 -5.15
C MET A 110 11.36 -11.24 -5.08
N GLY A 111 12.17 -11.15 -6.15
CA GLY A 111 13.24 -10.16 -6.27
C GLY A 111 12.76 -8.72 -6.22
N VAL A 112 11.61 -8.43 -6.86
CA VAL A 112 10.97 -7.11 -6.75
C VAL A 112 10.63 -6.82 -5.28
N GLY A 113 10.02 -7.79 -4.57
CA GLY A 113 9.68 -7.65 -3.14
C GLY A 113 10.92 -7.36 -2.27
N ILE A 114 12.01 -8.08 -2.52
CA ILE A 114 13.29 -7.86 -1.82
C ILE A 114 13.80 -6.43 -2.03
N GLY A 115 13.82 -5.98 -3.29
CA GLY A 115 14.29 -4.64 -3.63
C GLY A 115 13.42 -3.54 -3.03
N GLU A 116 12.10 -3.65 -3.17
CA GLU A 116 11.15 -2.63 -2.69
C GLU A 116 11.22 -2.42 -1.18
N ALA A 117 11.61 -3.45 -0.41
CA ALA A 117 11.75 -3.35 1.05
C ALA A 117 12.75 -2.25 1.46
N GLY A 118 13.69 -1.89 0.58
CA GLY A 118 14.69 -0.85 0.81
C GLY A 118 14.25 0.58 0.44
N GLY A 119 13.03 0.77 -0.01
CA GLY A 119 12.55 2.09 -0.48
C GLY A 119 12.08 3.00 0.64
N SER A 120 11.06 2.59 1.39
CA SER A 120 10.34 3.47 2.31
C SER A 120 11.08 3.79 3.61
N PRO A 121 11.67 2.83 4.36
CA PRO A 121 12.29 3.16 5.63
C PRO A 121 13.42 4.21 5.54
N PRO A 122 14.40 4.06 4.63
CA PRO A 122 15.43 5.09 4.51
C PRO A 122 14.89 6.41 3.96
N SER A 123 13.87 6.39 3.06
CA SER A 123 13.24 7.62 2.54
C SER A 123 12.59 8.44 3.66
N HIS A 124 11.84 7.78 4.55
CA HIS A 124 11.24 8.44 5.73
C HIS A 124 12.32 9.08 6.60
N SER A 125 13.43 8.37 6.82
CA SER A 125 14.55 8.86 7.63
C SER A 125 15.22 10.09 6.99
N ILE A 126 15.44 10.06 5.65
CA ILE A 126 16.01 11.20 4.91
C ILE A 126 15.08 12.44 5.05
N ILE A 127 13.77 12.25 4.85
CA ILE A 127 12.78 13.34 4.95
C ILE A 127 12.79 13.93 6.37
N SER A 128 12.86 13.07 7.40
CA SER A 128 12.87 13.50 8.80
C SER A 128 14.10 14.37 9.15
N ASP A 129 15.23 14.16 8.46
CA ASP A 129 16.45 14.95 8.67
C ASP A 129 16.49 16.24 7.84
N LEU A 130 15.61 16.37 6.82
CA LEU A 130 15.54 17.55 5.95
C LEU A 130 14.44 18.54 6.39
N TYR A 131 13.47 18.08 7.17
CA TYR A 131 12.29 18.87 7.56
C TYR A 131 12.17 18.93 9.08
N SER A 132 11.94 20.14 9.61
CA SER A 132 11.73 20.35 11.06
C SER A 132 10.49 19.60 11.54
N LYS A 133 10.35 19.43 12.86
CA LYS A 133 9.20 18.72 13.45
C LYS A 133 7.87 19.31 13.00
N GLU A 134 7.80 20.64 12.84
CA GLU A 134 6.61 21.38 12.45
C GLU A 134 6.23 21.15 10.99
N GLU A 135 7.23 20.94 10.11
CA GLU A 135 7.05 20.74 8.66
C GLU A 135 6.99 19.25 8.27
N ARG A 136 7.47 18.35 9.13
CA ARG A 136 7.69 16.93 8.84
C ARG A 136 6.40 16.23 8.42
N ALA A 137 5.29 16.51 9.12
CA ALA A 137 3.99 15.89 8.82
C ALA A 137 3.53 16.24 7.40
N SER A 138 3.69 17.52 7.01
CA SER A 138 3.36 17.96 5.64
C SER A 138 4.26 17.32 4.59
N ALA A 139 5.57 17.23 4.85
CA ALA A 139 6.52 16.59 3.93
C ALA A 139 6.20 15.10 3.74
N LEU A 140 5.92 14.37 4.82
CA LEU A 140 5.52 12.95 4.75
C LEU A 140 4.17 12.79 4.06
N GLY A 141 3.26 13.76 4.20
CA GLY A 141 2.01 13.82 3.45
C GLY A 141 2.26 13.90 1.95
N VAL A 142 3.17 14.79 1.52
CA VAL A 142 3.56 14.90 0.10
C VAL A 142 4.18 13.58 -0.38
N TYR A 143 5.09 12.98 0.39
CA TYR A 143 5.70 11.68 0.06
C TYR A 143 4.62 10.60 -0.13
N SER A 144 3.61 10.59 0.75
CA SER A 144 2.50 9.61 0.70
C SER A 144 1.62 9.77 -0.55
N MET A 145 1.63 10.95 -1.20
CA MET A 145 0.95 11.14 -2.49
C MET A 145 1.56 10.26 -3.60
N GLY A 146 2.76 9.70 -3.36
CA GLY A 146 3.35 8.68 -4.23
C GLY A 146 2.44 7.47 -4.44
N ILE A 147 1.57 7.13 -3.45
CA ILE A 147 0.64 6.01 -3.55
C ILE A 147 -0.41 6.25 -4.66
N PRO A 148 -1.33 7.23 -4.52
CA PRO A 148 -2.35 7.43 -5.56
C PRO A 148 -1.76 7.85 -6.91
N PHE A 149 -0.66 8.61 -6.92
CA PHE A 149 0.02 8.98 -8.16
C PHE A 149 0.65 7.76 -8.84
N GLY A 150 1.24 6.84 -8.07
CA GLY A 150 1.81 5.60 -8.59
C GLY A 150 0.74 4.69 -9.19
N VAL A 151 -0.38 4.51 -8.48
CA VAL A 151 -1.51 3.71 -8.98
C VAL A 151 -2.06 4.33 -10.27
N MET A 152 -2.31 5.64 -10.28
CA MET A 152 -2.78 6.36 -11.48
C MET A 152 -1.78 6.20 -12.63
N ALA A 153 -0.49 6.40 -12.35
CA ALA A 153 0.58 6.29 -13.35
C ALA A 153 0.68 4.88 -13.93
N ALA A 154 0.47 3.83 -13.13
CA ALA A 154 0.49 2.45 -13.60
C ALA A 154 -0.52 2.25 -14.74
N TYR A 155 -1.73 2.73 -14.55
CA TYR A 155 -2.79 2.66 -15.57
C TYR A 155 -2.45 3.51 -16.80
N LEU A 156 -2.07 4.78 -16.59
CA LEU A 156 -1.86 5.74 -17.68
C LEU A 156 -0.61 5.40 -18.51
N VAL A 157 0.47 4.96 -17.86
CA VAL A 157 1.69 4.52 -18.55
C VAL A 157 1.38 3.25 -19.38
N THR A 158 0.67 2.29 -18.79
CA THR A 158 0.25 1.10 -19.52
C THR A 158 -0.59 1.50 -20.75
N ALA A 159 -1.58 2.39 -20.58
CA ALA A 159 -2.42 2.90 -21.67
C ALA A 159 -1.60 3.57 -22.78
N SER A 160 -0.50 4.24 -22.42
CA SER A 160 0.37 4.93 -23.40
C SER A 160 1.25 3.96 -24.19
N LEU A 161 1.56 2.79 -23.60
CA LEU A 161 2.49 1.80 -24.19
C LEU A 161 1.78 0.69 -24.98
N ILE A 162 0.45 0.54 -24.84
CA ILE A 162 -0.32 -0.47 -25.58
C ILE A 162 -0.84 0.10 -26.91
N GLY A 163 -1.10 -0.80 -27.88
CA GLY A 163 -1.75 -0.46 -29.13
C GLY A 163 -3.24 -0.18 -28.94
N SER A 164 -3.93 0.06 -30.05
CA SER A 164 -5.38 0.38 -30.06
C SER A 164 -6.27 -0.84 -29.76
N SER A 165 -5.74 -2.06 -29.84
CA SER A 165 -6.51 -3.29 -29.61
C SER A 165 -5.91 -4.09 -28.45
N SER A 166 -6.75 -4.75 -27.66
CA SER A 166 -6.34 -5.63 -26.57
C SER A 166 -5.56 -6.85 -27.06
N ASP A 167 -5.75 -7.25 -28.32
CA ASP A 167 -5.06 -8.42 -28.90
C ASP A 167 -3.55 -8.20 -29.10
N ALA A 168 -3.10 -6.95 -29.05
CA ALA A 168 -1.71 -6.58 -29.31
C ALA A 168 -0.95 -6.11 -28.05
N VAL A 169 -1.40 -6.50 -26.86
CA VAL A 169 -0.75 -6.06 -25.61
C VAL A 169 0.54 -6.87 -25.37
N ASP A 170 1.67 -6.22 -25.58
CA ASP A 170 2.99 -6.78 -25.29
C ASP A 170 3.36 -6.45 -23.84
N TRP A 171 2.88 -7.28 -22.92
CA TRP A 171 3.13 -7.10 -21.47
C TRP A 171 4.64 -7.17 -21.16
N ARG A 172 5.40 -8.01 -21.88
CA ARG A 172 6.85 -8.16 -21.66
C ARG A 172 7.58 -6.84 -21.90
N ARG A 173 7.28 -6.20 -23.01
CA ARG A 173 7.88 -4.91 -23.39
C ARG A 173 7.60 -3.84 -22.33
N ILE A 174 6.37 -3.82 -21.77
CA ILE A 174 5.96 -2.84 -20.76
C ILE A 174 6.83 -3.01 -19.49
N PHE A 175 7.00 -4.25 -19.01
CA PHE A 175 7.83 -4.53 -17.83
C PHE A 175 9.29 -4.16 -18.07
N VAL A 176 9.85 -4.46 -19.24
CA VAL A 176 11.24 -4.13 -19.58
C VAL A 176 11.43 -2.60 -19.60
N ILE A 177 10.52 -1.86 -20.22
CA ILE A 177 10.59 -0.39 -20.30
C ILE A 177 10.54 0.20 -18.87
N LEU A 178 9.61 -0.26 -18.03
CA LEU A 178 9.47 0.23 -16.66
C LEU A 178 10.70 -0.10 -15.82
N GLY A 179 11.24 -1.31 -15.96
CA GLY A 179 12.45 -1.71 -15.24
C GLY A 179 13.64 -0.84 -15.62
N LEU A 180 13.84 -0.59 -16.92
CA LEU A 180 14.94 0.26 -17.39
C LEU A 180 14.76 1.72 -16.94
N ALA A 181 13.52 2.23 -16.97
CA ALA A 181 13.21 3.58 -16.47
C ALA A 181 13.51 3.70 -14.97
N GLY A 182 13.19 2.67 -14.18
CA GLY A 182 13.50 2.65 -12.76
C GLY A 182 15.01 2.60 -12.47
N ILE A 183 15.78 1.85 -13.26
CA ILE A 183 17.26 1.83 -13.15
C ILE A 183 17.82 3.23 -13.45
N ALA A 184 17.30 3.89 -14.50
CA ALA A 184 17.71 5.28 -14.81
C ALA A 184 17.37 6.24 -13.66
N LEU A 185 16.19 6.07 -13.06
CA LEU A 185 15.78 6.86 -11.88
C LEU A 185 16.70 6.60 -10.68
N ALA A 186 17.15 5.36 -10.48
CA ALA A 186 18.09 5.01 -9.40
C ALA A 186 19.41 5.77 -9.56
N LEU A 187 19.90 5.92 -10.79
CA LEU A 187 21.09 6.73 -11.08
C LEU A 187 20.85 8.20 -10.75
N VAL A 188 19.69 8.75 -11.13
CA VAL A 188 19.32 10.14 -10.80
C VAL A 188 19.30 10.33 -9.29
N VAL A 189 18.66 9.44 -8.54
CA VAL A 189 18.61 9.49 -7.06
C VAL A 189 20.03 9.52 -6.49
N ARG A 190 20.90 8.63 -6.97
CA ARG A 190 22.29 8.50 -6.47
C ARG A 190 23.14 9.74 -6.76
N LEU A 191 22.92 10.40 -7.90
CA LEU A 191 23.71 11.57 -8.33
C LEU A 191 23.19 12.88 -7.72
N VAL A 192 21.88 12.97 -7.50
CA VAL A 192 21.21 14.23 -7.12
C VAL A 192 21.10 14.39 -5.60
N ILE A 193 20.73 13.29 -4.89
CA ILE A 193 20.51 13.35 -3.44
C ILE A 193 21.84 13.15 -2.71
N ARG A 194 22.15 14.09 -1.79
CA ARG A 194 23.28 13.95 -0.87
C ARG A 194 22.76 13.45 0.47
N GLU A 195 23.51 12.55 1.09
CA GLU A 195 23.15 12.00 2.41
C GLU A 195 23.05 13.13 3.43
N PRO A 196 21.85 13.39 4.01
CA PRO A 196 21.74 14.41 5.04
C PRO A 196 22.38 13.94 6.35
N GLN A 197 22.86 14.90 7.14
CA GLN A 197 23.41 14.60 8.46
C GLN A 197 22.29 14.03 9.35
N ARG A 198 22.57 12.89 9.98
CA ARG A 198 21.59 12.20 10.84
C ARG A 198 21.25 13.06 12.05
N GLY A 199 19.95 13.15 12.35
CA GLY A 199 19.46 13.88 13.50
C GLY A 199 19.60 15.40 13.40
N SER A 200 19.88 15.93 12.20
CA SER A 200 20.11 17.37 12.00
C SER A 200 18.92 18.26 12.43
N MET A 201 17.73 17.70 12.49
CA MET A 201 16.50 18.43 12.86
C MET A 201 15.96 17.98 14.24
N GLU A 202 16.72 17.17 15.01
CA GLU A 202 16.31 16.70 16.33
C GLU A 202 17.12 17.38 17.42
N MET A 203 16.45 17.79 18.50
CA MET A 203 17.15 18.24 19.72
C MET A 203 17.79 17.02 20.40
N GLU A 204 18.98 17.19 20.95
CA GLU A 204 19.78 16.14 21.60
C GLU A 204 19.02 15.32 22.65
N GLN A 205 17.96 15.86 23.24
CA GLN A 205 17.21 15.24 24.31
C GLN A 205 16.33 14.05 23.85
N VAL A 206 15.91 14.00 22.57
CA VAL A 206 15.03 12.92 22.08
C VAL A 206 15.83 11.65 21.76
N ALA A 207 17.13 11.78 21.54
CA ALA A 207 18.01 10.66 21.21
C ALA A 207 18.25 9.68 22.37
N LYS A 208 17.82 10.03 23.59
CA LYS A 208 18.15 9.28 24.81
C LYS A 208 17.05 8.34 25.31
N VAL A 209 15.89 8.27 24.63
CA VAL A 209 14.81 7.38 25.09
C VAL A 209 15.17 5.93 24.73
N LYS A 210 15.51 5.18 25.75
CA LYS A 210 15.86 3.76 25.61
C LYS A 210 14.66 2.96 25.07
N GLN A 211 14.84 2.34 23.94
CA GLN A 211 13.82 1.45 23.39
C GLN A 211 13.83 0.12 24.16
N PRO A 212 12.68 -0.38 24.58
CA PRO A 212 12.64 -1.68 25.26
C PRO A 212 12.99 -2.81 24.28
N PRO A 213 13.41 -3.97 24.80
CA PRO A 213 13.66 -5.15 23.96
C PRO A 213 12.44 -5.53 23.11
N PHE A 214 12.67 -6.15 21.96
CA PHE A 214 11.64 -6.55 21.00
C PHE A 214 10.47 -7.30 21.68
N LEU A 215 10.79 -8.30 22.50
CA LEU A 215 9.78 -9.14 23.15
C LEU A 215 8.90 -8.36 24.13
N GLU A 216 9.49 -7.40 24.84
CA GLU A 216 8.76 -6.53 25.78
C GLU A 216 7.82 -5.58 25.01
N SER A 217 8.31 -4.99 23.91
CA SER A 217 7.49 -4.15 23.02
C SER A 217 6.32 -4.94 22.44
N LEU A 218 6.59 -6.16 22.00
CA LEU A 218 5.55 -7.05 21.47
C LEU A 218 4.49 -7.34 22.55
N LYS A 219 4.89 -7.71 23.78
CA LYS A 219 3.96 -7.95 24.89
C LYS A 219 3.10 -6.73 25.22
N THR A 220 3.73 -5.54 25.20
CA THR A 220 3.01 -4.29 25.46
C THR A 220 1.93 -4.04 24.40
N LEU A 221 2.27 -4.16 23.12
CA LEU A 221 1.31 -3.96 22.01
C LEU A 221 0.22 -5.03 22.04
N LEU A 222 0.58 -6.28 22.35
CA LEU A 222 -0.37 -7.40 22.49
C LEU A 222 -1.40 -7.12 23.59
N SER A 223 -1.05 -6.34 24.62
CA SER A 223 -1.93 -6.02 25.74
C SER A 223 -2.93 -4.89 25.45
N ILE A 224 -2.92 -4.31 24.23
CA ILE A 224 -3.80 -3.20 23.84
C ILE A 224 -4.86 -3.71 22.84
N PRO A 225 -6.05 -4.10 23.29
CA PRO A 225 -7.06 -4.70 22.38
C PRO A 225 -7.48 -3.78 21.23
N SER A 226 -7.61 -2.46 21.48
CA SER A 226 -7.96 -1.50 20.41
C SER A 226 -6.89 -1.43 19.32
N TRP A 227 -5.61 -1.60 19.68
CA TRP A 227 -4.49 -1.65 18.72
C TRP A 227 -4.68 -2.83 17.75
N TRP A 228 -4.96 -4.03 18.30
CA TRP A 228 -5.21 -5.24 17.51
C TRP A 228 -6.45 -5.10 16.64
N GLY A 229 -7.51 -4.55 17.22
CA GLY A 229 -8.75 -4.31 16.48
C GLY A 229 -8.53 -3.41 15.27
N MET A 230 -7.70 -2.36 15.41
CA MET A 230 -7.34 -1.49 14.27
C MET A 230 -6.53 -2.27 13.23
N CYS A 231 -5.52 -3.05 13.67
CA CYS A 231 -4.68 -3.85 12.76
C CYS A 231 -5.49 -4.86 11.97
N PHE A 232 -6.34 -5.65 12.63
CA PHE A 232 -7.15 -6.67 11.96
C PHE A 232 -8.26 -6.04 11.11
N GLY A 233 -8.88 -4.97 11.61
CA GLY A 233 -9.91 -4.25 10.85
C GLY A 233 -9.38 -3.79 9.50
N ILE A 234 -8.24 -3.12 9.49
CA ILE A 234 -7.64 -2.63 8.24
C ILE A 234 -7.06 -3.78 7.40
N ALA A 235 -6.51 -4.82 8.03
CA ALA A 235 -5.94 -5.96 7.30
C ALA A 235 -7.03 -6.68 6.49
N PHE A 236 -8.19 -6.94 7.11
CA PHE A 236 -9.32 -7.59 6.42
C PHE A 236 -9.97 -6.67 5.37
N GLY A 237 -10.05 -5.36 5.64
CA GLY A 237 -10.52 -4.38 4.66
C GLY A 237 -9.60 -4.34 3.44
N SER A 238 -8.30 -4.24 3.66
CA SER A 238 -7.29 -4.19 2.60
C SER A 238 -7.12 -5.53 1.86
N PHE A 239 -7.41 -6.66 2.52
CA PHE A 239 -7.44 -7.99 1.91
C PHE A 239 -8.30 -7.99 0.65
N VAL A 240 -9.50 -7.44 0.78
CA VAL A 240 -10.46 -7.35 -0.33
C VAL A 240 -9.97 -6.36 -1.39
N ALA A 241 -9.38 -5.23 -0.98
CA ALA A 241 -8.85 -4.23 -1.91
C ALA A 241 -7.73 -4.80 -2.79
N TYR A 242 -6.79 -5.58 -2.20
CA TYR A 242 -5.72 -6.21 -2.97
C TYR A 242 -6.24 -7.33 -3.89
N ALA A 243 -7.22 -8.12 -3.41
CA ALA A 243 -7.89 -9.14 -4.25
C ALA A 243 -8.57 -8.48 -5.46
N PHE A 244 -9.29 -7.38 -5.21
CA PHE A 244 -9.95 -6.58 -6.23
C PHE A 244 -8.94 -6.07 -7.27
N ALA A 245 -7.85 -5.46 -6.81
CA ALA A 245 -6.81 -4.91 -7.70
C ALA A 245 -6.17 -5.98 -8.59
N ALA A 246 -6.00 -7.20 -8.07
CA ALA A 246 -5.39 -8.32 -8.80
C ALA A 246 -6.27 -8.85 -9.94
N PHE A 247 -7.60 -8.84 -9.77
CA PHE A 247 -8.52 -9.52 -10.69
C PHE A 247 -9.50 -8.58 -11.40
N GLN A 248 -9.50 -7.27 -11.13
CA GLN A 248 -10.43 -6.31 -11.74
C GLN A 248 -10.28 -6.26 -13.26
N THR A 249 -9.05 -6.11 -13.76
CA THR A 249 -8.81 -6.03 -15.22
C THR A 249 -9.28 -7.29 -15.93
N LYS A 250 -8.94 -8.44 -15.34
CA LYS A 250 -9.39 -9.74 -15.87
C LYS A 250 -10.92 -9.82 -15.92
N TYR A 251 -11.58 -9.46 -14.81
CA TYR A 251 -13.05 -9.48 -14.73
C TYR A 251 -13.67 -8.61 -15.84
N LEU A 252 -13.14 -7.39 -16.04
CA LEU A 252 -13.69 -6.45 -17.02
C LEU A 252 -13.54 -6.96 -18.46
N LEU A 253 -12.41 -7.60 -18.78
CA LEU A 253 -12.20 -8.21 -20.10
C LEU A 253 -13.07 -9.45 -20.32
N LEU A 254 -13.39 -10.20 -19.25
CA LEU A 254 -14.34 -11.32 -19.30
C LEU A 254 -15.78 -10.81 -19.48
N LEU A 255 -16.11 -9.68 -18.84
CA LEU A 255 -17.46 -9.08 -18.90
C LEU A 255 -17.76 -8.52 -20.28
N ASP A 256 -16.82 -7.82 -20.89
CA ASP A 256 -16.95 -7.27 -22.24
C ASP A 256 -15.59 -7.27 -22.96
N PRO A 257 -15.29 -8.33 -23.72
CA PRO A 257 -14.02 -8.41 -24.45
C PRO A 257 -13.88 -7.35 -25.56
N THR A 258 -14.97 -6.69 -25.96
CA THR A 258 -14.97 -5.68 -27.04
C THR A 258 -14.77 -4.25 -26.52
N TYR A 259 -14.77 -4.06 -25.21
CA TYR A 259 -14.57 -2.73 -24.61
C TYR A 259 -13.17 -2.20 -24.96
N ASP A 260 -13.07 -0.90 -25.30
CA ASP A 260 -11.78 -0.27 -25.60
C ASP A 260 -10.87 -0.33 -24.36
N PHE A 261 -9.89 -1.23 -24.42
CA PHE A 261 -9.00 -1.51 -23.30
C PHE A 261 -8.17 -0.28 -22.91
N LYS A 262 -7.72 0.50 -23.88
CA LYS A 262 -6.95 1.73 -23.63
C LYS A 262 -7.80 2.77 -22.92
N LEU A 263 -9.04 2.98 -23.36
CA LEU A 263 -9.99 3.88 -22.69
C LEU A 263 -10.28 3.40 -21.26
N LEU A 264 -10.47 2.09 -21.08
CA LEU A 264 -10.70 1.48 -19.76
C LEU A 264 -9.57 1.81 -18.79
N LEU A 265 -8.33 1.65 -19.23
CA LEU A 265 -7.15 1.95 -18.38
C LEU A 265 -7.08 3.44 -18.01
N ILE A 266 -7.39 4.33 -18.97
CA ILE A 266 -7.41 5.78 -18.69
C ILE A 266 -8.46 6.10 -17.61
N ILE A 267 -9.67 5.55 -17.76
CA ILE A 267 -10.76 5.76 -16.79
C ILE A 267 -10.36 5.24 -15.40
N LEU A 268 -9.84 4.00 -15.32
CA LEU A 268 -9.43 3.38 -14.07
C LEU A 268 -8.29 4.16 -13.41
N GLY A 269 -7.35 4.66 -14.19
CA GLY A 269 -6.24 5.47 -13.70
C GLY A 269 -6.73 6.75 -13.03
N ILE A 270 -7.56 7.52 -13.74
CA ILE A 270 -8.12 8.77 -13.22
C ILE A 270 -8.98 8.49 -11.98
N MET A 271 -9.84 7.48 -12.03
CA MET A 271 -10.70 7.09 -10.91
C MET A 271 -9.87 6.77 -9.64
N ASN A 272 -8.85 5.92 -9.78
CA ASN A 272 -8.00 5.54 -8.65
C ASN A 272 -7.25 6.75 -8.08
N GLY A 273 -6.67 7.58 -8.97
CA GLY A 273 -5.89 8.75 -8.56
C GLY A 273 -6.71 9.84 -7.89
N THR A 274 -7.97 10.03 -8.29
CA THR A 274 -8.80 11.13 -7.79
C THR A 274 -9.78 10.69 -6.71
N THR A 275 -10.53 9.62 -6.94
CA THR A 275 -11.63 9.20 -6.05
C THR A 275 -11.10 8.63 -4.73
N TYR A 276 -10.10 7.75 -4.79
CA TYR A 276 -9.48 7.18 -3.59
C TYR A 276 -8.80 8.29 -2.76
N ALA A 277 -8.06 9.19 -3.42
CA ALA A 277 -7.41 10.33 -2.74
C ALA A 277 -8.46 11.26 -2.10
N GLY A 278 -9.59 11.51 -2.81
CA GLY A 278 -10.72 12.28 -2.27
C GLY A 278 -11.31 11.64 -1.02
N GLY A 279 -11.52 10.33 -1.06
CA GLY A 279 -11.98 9.56 0.10
C GLY A 279 -11.03 9.66 1.29
N THR A 280 -9.72 9.52 1.03
CA THR A 280 -8.68 9.63 2.06
C THR A 280 -8.68 11.00 2.72
N PHE A 281 -8.76 12.07 1.92
CA PHE A 281 -8.76 13.46 2.41
C PHE A 281 -10.02 13.76 3.24
N ILE A 282 -11.18 13.37 2.73
CA ILE A 282 -12.48 13.60 3.41
C ILE A 282 -12.54 12.74 4.68
N GLY A 283 -12.09 11.48 4.60
CA GLY A 283 -12.04 10.58 5.75
C GLY A 283 -11.19 11.12 6.89
N ALA A 284 -10.01 11.66 6.58
CA ALA A 284 -9.14 12.29 7.59
C ALA A 284 -9.84 13.48 8.27
N ARG A 285 -10.49 14.35 7.49
CA ARG A 285 -11.24 15.50 8.04
C ARG A 285 -12.41 15.09 8.92
N ILE A 286 -13.16 14.07 8.51
CA ILE A 286 -14.27 13.54 9.31
C ILE A 286 -13.73 12.94 10.62
N ALA A 287 -12.64 12.16 10.52
CA ALA A 287 -11.98 11.53 11.69
C ALA A 287 -11.56 12.60 12.70
N ASP A 288 -10.92 13.69 12.24
CA ASP A 288 -10.47 14.78 13.11
C ASP A 288 -11.63 15.49 13.78
N ARG A 289 -12.67 15.88 13.01
CA ARG A 289 -13.81 16.64 13.54
C ARG A 289 -14.70 15.81 14.45
N TRP A 290 -14.97 14.56 14.07
CA TRP A 290 -15.84 13.67 14.85
C TRP A 290 -15.08 13.10 16.04
N GLY A 291 -13.83 12.68 15.84
CA GLY A 291 -12.96 12.14 16.89
C GLY A 291 -12.69 13.12 18.02
N ALA A 292 -12.53 14.42 17.69
CA ALA A 292 -12.37 15.48 18.70
C ALA A 292 -13.58 15.61 19.64
N LYS A 293 -14.77 15.24 19.18
CA LYS A 293 -16.01 15.29 19.98
C LYS A 293 -16.29 13.95 20.67
N ASN A 294 -15.89 12.85 20.07
CA ASN A 294 -16.20 11.51 20.56
C ASN A 294 -15.15 10.51 20.06
N ILE A 295 -14.34 10.02 20.94
CA ILE A 295 -13.23 9.08 20.62
C ILE A 295 -13.73 7.80 19.93
N LYS A 296 -14.98 7.38 20.19
CA LYS A 296 -15.60 6.21 19.55
C LYS A 296 -15.72 6.37 18.03
N ALA A 297 -15.67 7.61 17.54
CA ALA A 297 -15.73 7.92 16.11
C ALA A 297 -14.60 7.23 15.33
N TYR A 298 -13.42 7.06 15.94
CA TYR A 298 -12.28 6.39 15.29
C TYR A 298 -12.52 4.90 15.04
N GLY A 299 -13.47 4.28 15.73
CA GLY A 299 -13.94 2.93 15.43
C GLY A 299 -15.13 2.95 14.48
N TRP A 300 -16.10 3.87 14.72
CA TRP A 300 -17.32 3.94 13.92
C TRP A 300 -17.08 4.40 12.48
N LEU A 301 -16.19 5.36 12.26
CA LEU A 301 -15.92 5.88 10.90
C LEU A 301 -15.43 4.78 9.95
N PRO A 302 -14.36 4.01 10.29
CA PRO A 302 -13.98 2.90 9.44
C PRO A 302 -15.05 1.80 9.34
N ALA A 303 -15.79 1.52 10.43
CA ALA A 303 -16.89 0.53 10.39
C ALA A 303 -17.93 0.92 9.35
N ILE A 304 -18.40 2.19 9.37
CA ILE A 304 -19.39 2.71 8.41
C ILE A 304 -18.84 2.65 6.99
N ALA A 305 -17.59 3.08 6.79
CA ALA A 305 -16.95 3.03 5.48
C ALA A 305 -16.92 1.60 4.90
N VAL A 306 -16.55 0.61 5.73
CA VAL A 306 -16.50 -0.80 5.30
C VAL A 306 -17.92 -1.36 5.09
N ILE A 307 -18.89 -0.99 5.93
CA ILE A 307 -20.32 -1.37 5.76
C ILE A 307 -20.83 -0.89 4.39
N LEU A 308 -20.48 0.33 3.99
CA LEU A 308 -20.88 0.86 2.67
C LEU A 308 -20.10 0.24 1.52
N THR A 309 -18.83 -0.10 1.73
CA THR A 309 -17.98 -0.79 0.75
C THR A 309 -18.50 -2.19 0.44
N PHE A 310 -19.03 -2.90 1.43
CA PHE A 310 -19.41 -4.32 1.31
C PHE A 310 -20.46 -4.55 0.20
N PRO A 311 -21.66 -3.92 0.23
CA PRO A 311 -22.64 -4.15 -0.83
C PRO A 311 -22.18 -3.64 -2.20
N LEU A 312 -21.48 -2.50 -2.24
CA LEU A 312 -20.94 -1.96 -3.49
C LEU A 312 -19.97 -2.94 -4.13
N GLY A 313 -19.09 -3.53 -3.32
CA GLY A 313 -18.09 -4.49 -3.78
C GLY A 313 -18.70 -5.78 -4.31
N VAL A 314 -19.76 -6.28 -3.68
CA VAL A 314 -20.47 -7.45 -4.20
C VAL A 314 -21.21 -7.08 -5.49
N LEU A 315 -21.99 -6.00 -5.46
CA LEU A 315 -22.83 -5.59 -6.60
C LEU A 315 -22.02 -5.30 -7.86
N CYS A 316 -20.81 -4.70 -7.73
CA CYS A 316 -20.02 -4.33 -8.91
C CYS A 316 -19.60 -5.55 -9.75
N PHE A 317 -19.58 -6.76 -9.18
CA PHE A 317 -19.28 -8.00 -9.93
C PHE A 317 -20.53 -8.66 -10.52
N TRP A 318 -21.74 -8.20 -10.19
CA TRP A 318 -22.99 -8.80 -10.69
C TRP A 318 -23.73 -7.90 -11.70
N VAL A 319 -23.13 -6.78 -12.07
CA VAL A 319 -23.73 -5.86 -13.06
C VAL A 319 -23.54 -6.39 -14.49
N PRO A 320 -24.44 -5.98 -15.42
CA PRO A 320 -24.39 -6.48 -16.80
C PRO A 320 -23.42 -5.72 -17.72
N SER A 321 -22.86 -4.59 -17.29
CA SER A 321 -22.01 -3.78 -18.17
C SER A 321 -20.81 -3.18 -17.45
N VAL A 322 -19.74 -2.95 -18.23
CA VAL A 322 -18.50 -2.32 -17.75
C VAL A 322 -18.81 -0.91 -17.19
N ASN A 323 -19.64 -0.13 -17.86
CA ASN A 323 -19.94 1.24 -17.43
C ASN A 323 -20.60 1.26 -16.05
N LEU A 324 -21.56 0.36 -15.80
CA LEU A 324 -22.21 0.28 -14.48
C LEU A 324 -21.22 -0.21 -13.41
N HIS A 325 -20.32 -1.15 -13.74
CA HIS A 325 -19.22 -1.56 -12.86
C HIS A 325 -18.38 -0.33 -12.46
N LEU A 326 -17.96 0.48 -13.43
CA LEU A 326 -17.11 1.66 -13.19
C LEU A 326 -17.79 2.69 -12.29
N ILE A 327 -19.12 2.90 -12.45
CA ILE A 327 -19.91 3.78 -11.57
C ILE A 327 -19.86 3.27 -10.13
N LEU A 328 -20.13 1.98 -9.92
CA LEU A 328 -20.12 1.38 -8.57
C LEU A 328 -18.71 1.42 -7.96
N VAL A 329 -17.68 1.16 -8.77
CA VAL A 329 -16.27 1.19 -8.32
C VAL A 329 -15.87 2.62 -7.92
N THR A 330 -16.41 3.66 -8.55
CA THR A 330 -16.15 5.05 -8.14
C THR A 330 -16.57 5.25 -6.68
N ALA A 331 -17.79 4.84 -6.32
CA ALA A 331 -18.27 4.92 -4.93
C ALA A 331 -17.45 4.01 -4.00
N LEU A 332 -17.12 2.79 -4.45
CA LEU A 332 -16.33 1.82 -3.69
C LEU A 332 -14.95 2.39 -3.34
N LEU A 333 -14.24 2.96 -4.31
CA LEU A 333 -12.91 3.56 -4.11
C LEU A 333 -12.97 4.74 -3.12
N PHE A 334 -14.03 5.55 -3.20
CA PHE A 334 -14.23 6.67 -2.28
C PHE A 334 -14.33 6.18 -0.83
N PHE A 335 -15.22 5.22 -0.57
CA PHE A 335 -15.41 4.67 0.79
C PHE A 335 -14.17 3.91 1.27
N SER A 336 -13.48 3.20 0.38
CA SER A 336 -12.24 2.48 0.70
C SER A 336 -11.11 3.43 1.12
N GLY A 337 -11.09 4.66 0.59
CA GLY A 337 -10.09 5.67 0.97
C GLY A 337 -10.29 6.22 2.37
N ILE A 338 -11.52 6.21 2.90
CA ILE A 338 -11.88 6.91 4.14
C ILE A 338 -11.13 6.38 5.38
N TYR A 339 -10.89 5.07 5.48
CA TYR A 339 -10.53 4.46 6.76
C TYR A 339 -9.04 4.22 6.99
N PHE A 340 -8.20 4.21 5.97
CA PHE A 340 -6.78 3.83 6.11
C PHE A 340 -6.02 4.78 7.04
N GLY A 341 -6.08 6.08 6.76
CA GLY A 341 -5.35 7.11 7.52
C GLY A 341 -5.73 7.13 8.99
N PRO A 342 -7.02 7.26 9.32
CA PRO A 342 -7.46 7.23 10.72
C PRO A 342 -7.05 5.97 11.49
N CYS A 343 -7.14 4.78 10.87
CA CYS A 343 -6.74 3.53 11.53
C CYS A 343 -5.26 3.53 11.90
N PHE A 344 -4.41 3.96 10.97
CA PHE A 344 -2.96 4.03 11.21
C PHE A 344 -2.63 5.05 12.31
N ALA A 345 -3.27 6.23 12.27
CA ALA A 345 -3.05 7.29 13.27
C ALA A 345 -3.41 6.81 14.69
N ILE A 346 -4.52 6.09 14.84
CA ILE A 346 -4.95 5.56 16.14
C ILE A 346 -3.99 4.46 16.62
N ALA A 347 -3.57 3.56 15.75
CA ALA A 347 -2.59 2.53 16.11
C ALA A 347 -1.29 3.16 16.63
N GLN A 348 -0.85 4.28 16.05
CA GLN A 348 0.31 5.04 16.50
C GLN A 348 0.07 5.72 17.87
N THR A 349 -1.11 6.29 18.06
CA THR A 349 -1.47 7.01 19.30
C THR A 349 -1.57 6.05 20.47
N LEU A 350 -2.10 4.85 20.27
CA LEU A 350 -2.26 3.84 21.32
C LEU A 350 -0.91 3.25 21.76
N ALA A 351 0.11 3.31 20.92
CA ALA A 351 1.43 2.76 21.25
C ALA A 351 2.19 3.68 22.23
N PRO A 352 3.00 3.10 23.14
CA PRO A 352 3.92 3.91 23.96
C PRO A 352 4.83 4.77 23.06
N ILE A 353 5.17 5.97 23.53
CA ILE A 353 5.97 6.93 22.76
C ILE A 353 7.29 6.30 22.27
N ASN A 354 7.95 5.53 23.15
CA ASN A 354 9.22 4.87 22.83
C ASN A 354 9.06 3.56 22.03
N GLN A 355 7.83 3.16 21.65
CA GLN A 355 7.55 1.94 20.89
C GLN A 355 6.78 2.21 19.60
N ARG A 356 6.62 3.46 19.17
CA ARG A 356 5.86 3.82 17.97
C ARG A 356 6.45 3.22 16.68
N ALA A 357 7.79 3.14 16.61
CA ALA A 357 8.46 2.49 15.47
C ALA A 357 8.11 0.99 15.40
N MET A 358 8.14 0.32 16.56
CA MET A 358 7.73 -1.10 16.65
C MET A 358 6.26 -1.29 16.29
N SER A 359 5.39 -0.39 16.76
CA SER A 359 3.96 -0.39 16.42
C SER A 359 3.76 -0.28 14.90
N THR A 360 4.50 0.62 14.24
CA THR A 360 4.46 0.78 12.79
C THR A 360 4.89 -0.50 12.08
N ALA A 361 6.02 -1.05 12.48
CA ALA A 361 6.59 -2.26 11.86
C ALA A 361 5.62 -3.44 11.97
N LEU A 362 5.08 -3.65 13.16
CA LEU A 362 4.15 -4.76 13.42
C LEU A 362 2.81 -4.55 12.71
N PHE A 363 2.30 -3.31 12.67
CA PHE A 363 1.08 -2.94 11.94
C PHE A 363 1.23 -3.30 10.46
N PHE A 364 2.32 -2.87 9.82
CA PHE A 364 2.54 -3.17 8.39
C PHE A 364 2.89 -4.63 8.14
N PHE A 365 3.53 -5.31 9.09
CA PHE A 365 3.75 -6.76 9.01
C PHE A 365 2.41 -7.50 8.90
N ILE A 366 1.48 -7.22 9.83
CA ILE A 366 0.15 -7.85 9.88
C ILE A 366 -0.63 -7.49 8.60
N LEU A 367 -0.64 -6.21 8.24
CA LEU A 367 -1.34 -5.71 7.05
C LEU A 367 -0.85 -6.42 5.78
N ASN A 368 0.48 -6.46 5.56
CA ASN A 368 1.04 -7.02 4.34
C ASN A 368 0.85 -8.53 4.25
N MET A 369 1.05 -9.25 5.36
CA MET A 369 0.92 -10.71 5.35
C MET A 369 -0.54 -11.15 5.13
N ILE A 370 -1.48 -10.52 5.83
CA ILE A 370 -2.91 -10.86 5.69
C ILE A 370 -3.47 -10.30 4.38
N ALA A 371 -3.32 -8.99 4.16
CA ALA A 371 -4.02 -8.32 3.05
C ALA A 371 -3.32 -8.54 1.71
N LEU A 372 -2.08 -8.09 1.59
CA LEU A 372 -1.34 -8.14 0.33
C LEU A 372 -1.01 -9.59 -0.05
N GLY A 373 -0.55 -10.40 0.90
CA GLY A 373 -0.24 -11.81 0.66
C GLY A 373 -1.48 -12.66 0.49
N GLY A 374 -2.47 -12.49 1.39
CA GLY A 374 -3.66 -13.35 1.45
C GLY A 374 -4.72 -13.02 0.41
N GLY A 375 -5.02 -11.74 0.21
CA GLY A 375 -6.16 -11.30 -0.63
C GLY A 375 -6.15 -11.87 -2.05
N PRO A 376 -5.14 -11.52 -2.87
CA PRO A 376 -5.07 -12.04 -4.25
C PRO A 376 -4.97 -13.57 -4.31
N THR A 377 -4.23 -14.19 -3.38
CA THR A 377 -4.03 -15.65 -3.34
C THR A 377 -5.38 -16.36 -3.08
N PHE A 378 -6.13 -15.89 -2.10
CA PHE A 378 -7.44 -16.43 -1.74
C PHE A 378 -8.44 -16.27 -2.88
N ALA A 379 -8.51 -15.08 -3.48
CA ALA A 379 -9.42 -14.82 -4.61
C ALA A 379 -9.08 -15.72 -5.81
N GLY A 380 -7.79 -15.85 -6.14
CA GLY A 380 -7.34 -16.72 -7.23
C GLY A 380 -7.70 -18.19 -6.99
N TRP A 381 -7.49 -18.67 -5.76
CA TRP A 381 -7.85 -20.03 -5.36
C TRP A 381 -9.36 -20.25 -5.49
N LEU A 382 -10.19 -19.30 -5.05
CA LEU A 382 -11.65 -19.39 -5.17
C LEU A 382 -12.09 -19.40 -6.64
N ILE A 383 -11.46 -18.62 -7.53
CA ILE A 383 -11.79 -18.63 -8.96
C ILE A 383 -11.56 -20.04 -9.54
N ASP A 384 -10.38 -20.62 -9.25
CA ASP A 384 -10.06 -21.98 -9.72
C ASP A 384 -11.03 -23.02 -9.15
N PHE A 385 -11.41 -22.87 -7.87
CA PHE A 385 -12.36 -23.76 -7.19
C PHE A 385 -13.74 -23.74 -7.88
N PHE A 386 -14.26 -22.53 -8.16
CA PHE A 386 -15.59 -22.39 -8.78
C PHE A 386 -15.57 -22.65 -10.30
N LYS A 387 -14.42 -22.52 -10.96
CA LYS A 387 -14.28 -22.72 -12.40
C LYS A 387 -14.54 -24.16 -12.84
N THR A 388 -14.40 -25.13 -11.95
CA THR A 388 -14.69 -26.55 -12.24
C THR A 388 -16.12 -26.77 -12.75
N ASP A 389 -17.07 -25.98 -12.27
CA ASP A 389 -18.51 -26.16 -12.54
C ASP A 389 -19.15 -24.95 -13.25
N ALA A 390 -18.38 -23.89 -13.56
CA ALA A 390 -18.92 -22.63 -14.07
C ALA A 390 -18.00 -22.01 -15.12
N SER A 391 -18.55 -21.07 -15.91
CA SER A 391 -17.75 -20.22 -16.78
C SER A 391 -16.79 -19.38 -15.94
N GLU A 392 -15.66 -18.99 -16.53
CA GLU A 392 -14.64 -18.20 -15.81
C GLU A 392 -15.20 -16.86 -15.31
N LEU A 393 -16.10 -16.22 -16.05
CA LEU A 393 -16.78 -15.00 -15.60
C LEU A 393 -17.62 -15.26 -14.36
N HIS A 394 -18.44 -16.33 -14.39
CA HIS A 394 -19.31 -16.69 -13.26
C HIS A 394 -18.47 -17.12 -12.05
N ALA A 395 -17.41 -17.89 -12.27
CA ALA A 395 -16.47 -18.30 -11.20
C ALA A 395 -15.83 -17.06 -10.54
N THR A 396 -15.43 -16.05 -11.35
CA THR A 396 -14.86 -14.79 -10.81
C THR A 396 -15.90 -14.03 -9.99
N ARG A 397 -17.16 -13.97 -10.44
CA ARG A 397 -18.27 -13.35 -9.69
C ARG A 397 -18.46 -14.00 -8.32
N LEU A 398 -18.53 -15.32 -8.30
CA LEU A 398 -18.68 -16.09 -7.04
C LEU A 398 -17.46 -15.88 -6.13
N ALA A 399 -16.26 -16.02 -6.68
CA ALA A 399 -15.02 -15.88 -5.92
C ALA A 399 -14.92 -14.49 -5.26
N MET A 400 -15.24 -13.43 -6.01
CA MET A 400 -15.21 -12.08 -5.46
C MET A 400 -16.31 -11.88 -4.41
N THR A 401 -17.50 -12.44 -4.62
CA THR A 401 -18.58 -12.39 -3.62
C THR A 401 -18.10 -13.01 -2.29
N PHE A 402 -17.52 -14.21 -2.35
CA PHE A 402 -16.99 -14.87 -1.14
C PHE A 402 -15.81 -14.09 -0.54
N THR A 403 -14.96 -13.50 -1.38
CA THR A 403 -13.84 -12.66 -0.91
C THR A 403 -14.38 -11.44 -0.14
N TYR A 404 -15.47 -10.82 -0.62
CA TYR A 404 -16.07 -9.67 0.07
C TYR A 404 -16.66 -10.01 1.43
N LEU A 405 -17.00 -11.29 1.71
CA LEU A 405 -17.43 -11.72 3.05
C LEU A 405 -16.34 -11.51 4.11
N VAL A 406 -15.06 -11.40 3.70
CA VAL A 406 -13.93 -11.08 4.59
C VAL A 406 -14.07 -9.67 5.19
N LEU A 407 -14.91 -8.81 4.63
CA LEU A 407 -15.24 -7.51 5.24
C LEU A 407 -16.06 -7.65 6.53
N ILE A 408 -16.76 -8.79 6.76
CA ILE A 408 -17.54 -9.00 7.99
C ILE A 408 -16.61 -8.95 9.23
N PRO A 409 -15.54 -9.75 9.33
CA PRO A 409 -14.61 -9.59 10.47
C PRO A 409 -13.95 -8.19 10.54
N SER A 410 -13.76 -7.48 9.41
CA SER A 410 -13.30 -6.09 9.43
C SER A 410 -14.31 -5.19 10.16
N ILE A 411 -15.59 -5.27 9.79
CA ILE A 411 -16.70 -4.51 10.41
C ILE A 411 -16.75 -4.83 11.92
N VAL A 412 -16.75 -6.13 12.26
CA VAL A 412 -16.81 -6.58 13.67
C VAL A 412 -15.63 -5.98 14.46
N SER A 413 -14.41 -6.04 13.90
CA SER A 413 -13.22 -5.47 14.54
C SER A 413 -13.38 -3.98 14.83
N PHE A 414 -13.83 -3.19 13.86
CA PHE A 414 -13.99 -1.74 14.02
C PHE A 414 -15.13 -1.39 15.01
N VAL A 415 -16.24 -2.15 14.99
CA VAL A 415 -17.34 -1.96 15.94
C VAL A 415 -16.88 -2.30 17.37
N LEU A 416 -16.09 -3.36 17.54
CA LEU A 416 -15.51 -3.70 18.86
C LEU A 416 -14.56 -2.59 19.32
N VAL A 417 -13.72 -2.08 18.41
CA VAL A 417 -12.81 -0.95 18.72
C VAL A 417 -13.62 0.25 19.22
N SER A 418 -14.74 0.60 18.57
CA SER A 418 -15.55 1.75 18.99
C SER A 418 -16.01 1.64 20.46
N LYS A 419 -16.17 0.42 20.97
CA LYS A 419 -16.60 0.18 22.36
C LYS A 419 -15.45 0.22 23.35
N ILE A 420 -14.27 -0.35 22.98
CA ILE A 420 -13.13 -0.53 23.90
C ILE A 420 -12.12 0.62 23.83
N LEU A 421 -12.11 1.38 22.73
CA LEU A 421 -11.15 2.45 22.49
C LEU A 421 -11.12 3.52 23.59
N PRO A 422 -12.27 3.97 24.16
CA PRO A 422 -12.22 4.98 25.23
C PRO A 422 -11.38 4.55 26.43
N ARG A 423 -11.45 3.28 26.82
CA ARG A 423 -10.65 2.72 27.90
C ARG A 423 -9.17 2.68 27.54
N ASP A 424 -8.86 2.15 26.37
CA ASP A 424 -7.46 1.99 25.92
C ASP A 424 -6.81 3.35 25.63
N TRP A 425 -7.61 4.36 25.31
CA TRP A 425 -7.14 5.74 25.12
C TRP A 425 -6.67 6.36 26.44
N UNK A 426 -7.45 6.10 27.31
CA UNK A 426 -7.17 6.51 28.44
C UNK A 426 -6.04 6.04 28.87
N ASN A 427 -5.85 4.77 29.03
CA ASN A 427 -4.66 4.03 29.48
C ASN A 427 -3.40 4.51 28.71
N ALA A 428 -3.50 4.78 27.43
CA ALA A 428 -2.38 5.24 26.60
C ALA A 428 -1.92 6.66 27.03
N GLU A 429 -2.86 7.55 27.34
CA GLU A 429 -2.54 8.90 27.81
C GLU A 429 -1.80 8.85 29.17
N GLU A 430 -2.30 8.06 30.12
CA GLU A 430 -1.67 7.90 31.44
C GLU A 430 -0.27 7.29 31.31
N ARG A 431 -0.13 6.24 30.50
CA ARG A 431 1.14 5.56 30.25
C ARG A 431 2.17 6.53 29.63
N ASN A 432 1.75 7.30 28.62
CA ASN A 432 2.65 8.23 27.94
C ASN A 432 3.01 9.44 28.82
N ALA A 433 2.10 9.90 29.68
CA ALA A 433 2.40 10.94 30.67
C ALA A 433 3.46 10.48 31.68
N LYS A 434 3.35 9.24 32.21
CA LYS A 434 4.36 8.65 33.12
C LYS A 434 5.71 8.51 32.43
N LEU A 435 5.74 8.07 31.17
CA LEU A 435 6.98 7.97 30.37
C LEU A 435 7.62 9.34 30.20
N SER A 436 6.84 10.38 29.89
CA SER A 436 7.36 11.74 29.71
C SER A 436 7.98 12.29 31.00
N GLN A 437 7.36 12.01 32.17
CA GLN A 437 7.87 12.43 33.46
C GLN A 437 9.17 11.70 33.86
N SER A 438 9.36 10.46 33.42
CA SER A 438 10.58 9.68 33.74
C SER A 438 11.80 10.14 32.93
N TYR A 439 11.61 10.97 31.89
CA TYR A 439 12.69 11.47 31.03
C TYR A 439 12.93 13.00 31.20
N GLY A 440 12.07 13.69 31.97
CA GLY A 440 12.28 15.11 32.34
C GLY A 440 13.05 15.26 33.64
#